data_83f3851e4e8fd0f4fefb74b1861a7239
#
_entry.id   83f3851e4e8fd0f4fefb74b1861a7239
#
_cell.length_a   1.000
_cell.length_b   1.000
_cell.length_c   1.000
_cell.angle_alpha   90.00
_cell.angle_beta   90.00
_cell.angle_gamma   90.00
#
_symmetry.space_group_name_H-M   'P 1'
#
loop_
_entity.id
_entity.type
_entity.pdbx_description
1 polymer ?
#
loop_
_entity_poly.entity_id
_entity_poly.type
_entity_poly.pdbx_seq_one_letter_code
_entity_poly.pdbx_strand_id
1 'polypeptide(L)'
;MFRRSFQAVAVVLVTGALTPSAPASAGMDPASFINNIGNQLQAVTRSASTEQKLAGFQELFRTDFDVPGLGRFVLGRFWRAFTPFEQQEFLSLFERYVVLTYSEKLSDYTEDGACPRVTGSRPEPDGVVVSSQIVRGQTAQPLKIDWRLSAQNGSYKNSDIVIDGLSMAANGRSQLEGVVERNGGRPQAILAVMRQQIAGAPFR
;
A
#
# COMPACT_ATOMS: atom_id res chain seq x y z
N MET A 1 -25.91 81.50 -5.12
CA MET A 1 -24.61 80.89 -5.45
C MET A 1 -24.28 79.82 -4.41
N PHE A 2 -24.64 78.57 -4.63
CA PHE A 2 -24.28 77.45 -3.76
C PHE A 2 -23.56 76.39 -4.58
N ARG A 3 -22.24 76.24 -4.38
CA ARG A 3 -21.43 75.16 -4.94
C ARG A 3 -21.62 73.89 -4.09
N ARG A 4 -22.22 72.85 -4.70
CA ARG A 4 -22.27 71.53 -4.10
C ARG A 4 -21.03 70.75 -4.52
N SER A 5 -20.18 70.40 -3.56
CA SER A 5 -19.04 69.48 -3.72
C SER A 5 -19.53 68.05 -3.69
N PHE A 6 -19.30 67.28 -4.78
CA PHE A 6 -19.48 65.83 -4.80
C PHE A 6 -18.22 65.18 -4.31
N GLN A 7 -18.30 64.50 -3.16
CA GLN A 7 -17.26 63.57 -2.69
C GLN A 7 -17.50 62.21 -3.30
N ALA A 8 -16.54 61.74 -4.10
CA ALA A 8 -16.53 60.36 -4.64
C ALA A 8 -16.00 59.41 -3.58
N VAL A 9 -16.84 58.48 -3.17
CA VAL A 9 -16.44 57.34 -2.30
C VAL A 9 -15.87 56.25 -3.19
N ALA A 10 -14.58 56.01 -3.11
CA ALA A 10 -13.91 54.89 -3.77
C ALA A 10 -14.11 53.62 -2.92
N VAL A 11 -14.91 52.69 -3.42
CA VAL A 11 -15.06 51.34 -2.82
C VAL A 11 -13.88 50.50 -3.34
N VAL A 12 -12.94 50.19 -2.46
CA VAL A 12 -11.86 49.21 -2.71
C VAL A 12 -12.39 47.81 -2.50
N LEU A 13 -12.67 47.09 -3.60
CA LEU A 13 -12.97 45.66 -3.56
C LEU A 13 -11.65 44.88 -3.35
N VAL A 14 -11.47 44.39 -2.11
CA VAL A 14 -10.41 43.41 -1.79
C VAL A 14 -10.90 42.06 -2.24
N THR A 15 -10.49 41.62 -3.41
CA THR A 15 -10.67 40.20 -3.85
C THR A 15 -9.62 39.35 -3.14
N GLY A 16 -10.06 38.72 -2.05
CA GLY A 16 -9.27 37.68 -1.37
C GLY A 16 -9.17 36.44 -2.26
N ALA A 17 -8.02 36.23 -2.88
CA ALA A 17 -7.71 34.99 -3.55
C ALA A 17 -7.61 33.87 -2.50
N LEU A 18 -8.61 32.97 -2.46
CA LEU A 18 -8.48 31.70 -1.75
C LEU A 18 -7.43 30.86 -2.50
N THR A 19 -6.21 30.85 -2.02
CA THR A 19 -5.20 29.89 -2.44
C THR A 19 -5.62 28.52 -1.90
N PRO A 20 -5.78 27.49 -2.77
CA PRO A 20 -5.99 26.13 -2.26
C PRO A 20 -4.78 25.74 -1.41
N SER A 21 -5.01 25.46 -0.14
CA SER A 21 -3.99 24.90 0.76
C SER A 21 -3.59 23.54 0.22
N ALA A 22 -2.40 23.43 -0.33
CA ALA A 22 -1.82 22.12 -0.66
C ALA A 22 -1.76 21.29 0.64
N PRO A 23 -2.11 19.98 0.59
CA PRO A 23 -1.98 19.12 1.76
C PRO A 23 -0.54 19.19 2.26
N ALA A 24 -0.38 19.35 3.59
CA ALA A 24 0.92 19.41 4.23
C ALA A 24 1.75 18.19 3.78
N SER A 25 2.85 18.45 3.10
CA SER A 25 3.76 17.43 2.60
C SER A 25 4.21 16.54 3.76
N ALA A 26 3.92 15.25 3.69
CA ALA A 26 4.70 14.26 4.41
C ALA A 26 6.18 14.56 4.09
N GLY A 27 7.05 14.55 5.10
CA GLY A 27 8.43 15.06 4.94
C GLY A 27 9.30 14.33 3.91
N MET A 28 8.80 13.25 3.30
CA MET A 28 9.45 12.48 2.23
C MET A 28 8.62 12.59 0.93
N ASP A 29 9.29 12.77 -0.20
CA ASP A 29 8.67 12.72 -1.53
C ASP A 29 8.14 11.30 -1.83
N PRO A 30 6.90 11.15 -2.38
CA PRO A 30 6.30 9.84 -2.65
C PRO A 30 7.14 8.95 -3.59
N ALA A 31 7.78 9.53 -4.60
CA ALA A 31 8.64 8.78 -5.52
C ALA A 31 9.89 8.29 -4.80
N SER A 32 10.46 9.10 -3.92
CA SER A 32 11.59 8.71 -3.07
C SER A 32 11.23 7.58 -2.10
N PHE A 33 10.00 7.57 -1.59
CA PHE A 33 9.50 6.46 -0.75
C PHE A 33 9.48 5.13 -1.53
N ILE A 34 8.96 5.12 -2.77
CA ILE A 34 8.95 3.91 -3.61
C ILE A 34 10.35 3.49 -4.04
N ASN A 35 11.24 4.44 -4.36
CA ASN A 35 12.63 4.12 -4.66
C ASN A 35 13.33 3.46 -3.45
N ASN A 36 13.03 3.92 -2.23
CA ASN A 36 13.55 3.30 -1.01
C ASN A 36 13.05 1.87 -0.84
N ILE A 37 11.75 1.60 -1.06
CA ILE A 37 11.20 0.22 -1.08
C ILE A 37 11.96 -0.64 -2.11
N GLY A 38 12.20 -0.12 -3.32
CA GLY A 38 12.98 -0.82 -4.34
C GLY A 38 14.40 -1.19 -3.87
N ASN A 39 15.09 -0.27 -3.22
CA ASN A 39 16.44 -0.51 -2.67
C ASN A 39 16.41 -1.54 -1.54
N GLN A 40 15.43 -1.49 -0.65
CA GLN A 40 15.25 -2.48 0.43
C GLN A 40 14.97 -3.86 -0.16
N LEU A 41 14.08 -3.97 -1.17
CA LEU A 41 13.80 -5.22 -1.87
C LEU A 41 15.06 -5.84 -2.46
N GLN A 42 15.89 -5.04 -3.14
CA GLN A 42 17.16 -5.52 -3.67
C GLN A 42 18.13 -6.00 -2.57
N ALA A 43 18.21 -5.29 -1.45
CA ALA A 43 19.05 -5.69 -0.33
C ALA A 43 18.59 -7.03 0.25
N VAL A 44 17.27 -7.20 0.42
CA VAL A 44 16.66 -8.43 0.94
C VAL A 44 16.89 -9.61 0.00
N THR A 45 16.71 -9.44 -1.31
CA THR A 45 16.86 -10.54 -2.29
C THR A 45 18.32 -10.99 -2.45
N ARG A 46 19.29 -10.12 -2.16
CA ARG A 46 20.73 -10.46 -2.13
C ARG A 46 21.16 -11.17 -0.84
N SER A 47 20.29 -11.33 0.14
CA SER A 47 20.62 -12.02 1.40
C SER A 47 20.99 -13.48 1.15
N ALA A 48 21.92 -13.99 1.98
CA ALA A 48 22.55 -15.30 1.75
C ALA A 48 21.61 -16.48 2.03
N SER A 49 20.61 -16.33 2.90
CA SER A 49 19.70 -17.42 3.26
C SER A 49 18.23 -17.04 3.06
N THR A 50 17.39 -18.05 2.82
CA THR A 50 15.95 -17.91 2.72
C THR A 50 15.35 -17.32 3.99
N GLU A 51 15.86 -17.69 5.16
CA GLU A 51 15.41 -17.14 6.44
C GLU A 51 15.66 -15.64 6.54
N GLN A 52 16.84 -15.17 6.14
CA GLN A 52 17.18 -13.75 6.10
C GLN A 52 16.29 -12.99 5.09
N LYS A 53 16.01 -13.59 3.92
CA LYS A 53 15.09 -13.01 2.94
C LYS A 53 13.69 -12.84 3.52
N LEU A 54 13.14 -13.88 4.16
CA LEU A 54 11.82 -13.81 4.79
C LEU A 54 11.76 -12.77 5.90
N ALA A 55 12.78 -12.72 6.77
CA ALA A 55 12.85 -11.70 7.82
C ALA A 55 12.92 -10.29 7.25
N GLY A 56 13.69 -10.08 6.18
CA GLY A 56 13.78 -8.79 5.49
C GLY A 56 12.46 -8.38 4.82
N PHE A 57 11.76 -9.30 4.16
CA PHE A 57 10.44 -9.05 3.59
C PHE A 57 9.40 -8.73 4.68
N GLN A 58 9.46 -9.45 5.80
CA GLN A 58 8.56 -9.19 6.93
C GLN A 58 8.78 -7.80 7.51
N GLU A 59 10.02 -7.40 7.71
CA GLU A 59 10.36 -6.07 8.21
C GLU A 59 9.91 -4.98 7.24
N LEU A 60 10.19 -5.14 5.93
CA LEU A 60 9.73 -4.21 4.90
C LEU A 60 8.20 -4.09 4.91
N PHE A 61 7.47 -5.22 4.95
CA PHE A 61 6.01 -5.21 4.97
C PHE A 61 5.45 -4.51 6.21
N ARG A 62 6.05 -4.75 7.38
CA ARG A 62 5.66 -4.10 8.65
C ARG A 62 5.96 -2.60 8.65
N THR A 63 7.11 -2.21 8.09
CA THR A 63 7.60 -0.83 8.14
C THR A 63 6.94 0.05 7.09
N ASP A 64 6.77 -0.45 5.86
CA ASP A 64 6.38 0.39 4.72
C ASP A 64 4.91 0.21 4.30
N PHE A 65 4.20 -0.78 4.87
CA PHE A 65 2.78 -1.01 4.57
C PHE A 65 1.88 -0.66 5.76
N ASP A 66 0.65 -0.26 5.46
CA ASP A 66 -0.42 -0.13 6.46
C ASP A 66 -1.04 -1.51 6.73
N VAL A 67 -0.30 -2.36 7.44
CA VAL A 67 -0.74 -3.74 7.73
C VAL A 67 -2.11 -3.79 8.44
N PRO A 68 -2.40 -2.93 9.44
CA PRO A 68 -3.73 -2.91 10.07
C PRO A 68 -4.84 -2.49 9.10
N GLY A 69 -4.61 -1.46 8.29
CA GLY A 69 -5.57 -0.97 7.29
C GLY A 69 -5.82 -2.00 6.19
N LEU A 70 -4.74 -2.59 5.63
CA LEU A 70 -4.81 -3.66 4.65
C LEU A 70 -5.56 -4.89 5.19
N GLY A 71 -5.20 -5.37 6.38
CA GLY A 71 -5.86 -6.52 6.99
C GLY A 71 -7.35 -6.27 7.21
N ARG A 72 -7.72 -5.10 7.72
CA ARG A 72 -9.13 -4.72 7.87
C ARG A 72 -9.84 -4.63 6.53
N PHE A 73 -9.21 -4.07 5.51
CA PHE A 73 -9.77 -3.98 4.15
C PHE A 73 -9.98 -5.37 3.55
N VAL A 74 -8.99 -6.25 3.65
CA VAL A 74 -9.03 -7.62 3.08
C VAL A 74 -10.07 -8.49 3.79
N LEU A 75 -10.19 -8.40 5.12
CA LEU A 75 -11.22 -9.10 5.89
C LEU A 75 -12.63 -8.52 5.64
N GLY A 76 -12.72 -7.23 5.29
CA GLY A 76 -13.94 -6.57 4.83
C GLY A 76 -15.09 -6.68 5.82
N ARG A 77 -16.25 -7.13 5.34
CA ARG A 77 -17.48 -7.29 6.16
C ARG A 77 -17.30 -8.25 7.34
N PHE A 78 -16.38 -9.20 7.25
CA PHE A 78 -16.15 -10.19 8.30
C PHE A 78 -15.37 -9.61 9.49
N TRP A 79 -14.74 -8.43 9.36
CA TRP A 79 -14.04 -7.78 10.46
C TRP A 79 -14.90 -7.63 11.72
N ARG A 80 -16.19 -7.29 11.54
CA ARG A 80 -17.14 -7.11 12.65
C ARG A 80 -17.61 -8.42 13.27
N ALA A 81 -17.45 -9.54 12.58
CA ALA A 81 -17.80 -10.86 13.07
C ALA A 81 -16.68 -11.49 13.94
N PHE A 82 -15.51 -10.87 13.96
CA PHE A 82 -14.36 -11.29 14.75
C PHE A 82 -14.34 -10.55 16.08
N THR A 83 -14.04 -11.27 17.15
CA THR A 83 -13.73 -10.68 18.45
C THR A 83 -12.43 -9.86 18.37
N PRO A 84 -12.16 -8.93 19.31
CA PRO A 84 -10.88 -8.20 19.35
C PRO A 84 -9.65 -9.11 19.36
N PHE A 85 -9.74 -10.25 20.03
CA PHE A 85 -8.67 -11.27 20.06
C PHE A 85 -8.46 -11.91 18.67
N GLU A 86 -9.54 -12.32 18.01
CA GLU A 86 -9.48 -12.89 16.65
C GLU A 86 -9.02 -11.86 15.62
N GLN A 87 -9.37 -10.57 15.78
CA GLN A 87 -8.88 -9.49 14.91
C GLN A 87 -7.36 -9.34 15.04
N GLN A 88 -6.84 -9.36 16.25
CA GLN A 88 -5.41 -9.28 16.51
C GLN A 88 -4.67 -10.50 15.98
N GLU A 89 -5.22 -11.69 16.20
CA GLU A 89 -4.68 -12.93 15.64
C GLU A 89 -4.68 -12.89 14.10
N PHE A 90 -5.79 -12.45 13.50
CA PHE A 90 -5.88 -12.31 12.05
C PHE A 90 -4.78 -11.40 11.50
N LEU A 91 -4.53 -10.23 12.08
CA LEU A 91 -3.49 -9.32 11.63
C LEU A 91 -2.09 -9.96 11.70
N SER A 92 -1.80 -10.70 12.77
CA SER A 92 -0.54 -11.43 12.92
C SER A 92 -0.38 -12.54 11.86
N LEU A 93 -1.44 -13.30 11.60
CA LEU A 93 -1.45 -14.33 10.56
C LEU A 93 -1.39 -13.72 9.17
N PHE A 94 -2.08 -12.61 8.93
CA PHE A 94 -2.11 -11.91 7.65
C PHE A 94 -0.71 -11.42 7.25
N GLU A 95 0.02 -10.79 8.17
CA GLU A 95 1.41 -10.37 7.92
C GLU A 95 2.26 -11.56 7.47
N ARG A 96 2.26 -12.65 8.23
CA ARG A 96 3.04 -13.86 7.91
C ARG A 96 2.60 -14.50 6.60
N TYR A 97 1.29 -14.59 6.37
CA TYR A 97 0.71 -15.17 5.16
C TYR A 97 1.13 -14.40 3.90
N VAL A 98 1.05 -13.06 3.94
CA VAL A 98 1.46 -12.20 2.82
C VAL A 98 2.95 -12.39 2.53
N VAL A 99 3.79 -12.35 3.56
CA VAL A 99 5.25 -12.53 3.40
C VAL A 99 5.56 -13.89 2.76
N LEU A 100 4.98 -14.98 3.26
CA LEU A 100 5.21 -16.33 2.72
C LEU A 100 4.69 -16.46 1.27
N THR A 101 3.54 -15.88 0.96
CA THR A 101 2.91 -16.00 -0.37
C THR A 101 3.65 -15.23 -1.44
N TYR A 102 4.22 -14.07 -1.09
CA TYR A 102 4.76 -13.15 -2.07
C TYR A 102 6.29 -13.07 -2.08
N SER A 103 7.00 -13.56 -1.03
CA SER A 103 8.46 -13.49 -0.95
C SER A 103 9.17 -14.22 -2.10
N GLU A 104 8.69 -15.38 -2.49
CA GLU A 104 9.24 -16.15 -3.62
C GLU A 104 9.04 -15.40 -4.93
N LYS A 105 7.81 -14.93 -5.20
CA LYS A 105 7.50 -14.14 -6.39
C LYS A 105 8.28 -12.84 -6.46
N LEU A 106 8.47 -12.15 -5.34
CA LEU A 106 9.28 -10.93 -5.27
C LEU A 106 10.75 -11.22 -5.54
N SER A 107 11.28 -12.35 -5.07
CA SER A 107 12.63 -12.80 -5.39
C SER A 107 12.80 -12.98 -6.90
N ASP A 108 11.89 -13.68 -7.56
CA ASP A 108 11.91 -13.90 -9.02
C ASP A 108 11.89 -12.57 -9.81
N TYR A 109 11.16 -11.56 -9.29
CA TYR A 109 11.09 -10.24 -9.94
C TYR A 109 12.38 -9.41 -9.77
N THR A 110 13.19 -9.69 -8.78
CA THR A 110 14.38 -8.90 -8.43
C THR A 110 15.69 -9.63 -8.65
N GLU A 111 15.68 -10.92 -9.04
CA GLU A 111 16.90 -11.73 -9.29
C GLU A 111 17.84 -11.09 -10.31
N ASP A 112 17.30 -10.48 -11.37
CA ASP A 112 18.06 -9.77 -12.41
C ASP A 112 18.44 -8.34 -11.98
N GLY A 113 18.26 -7.97 -10.72
CA GLY A 113 18.50 -6.60 -10.23
C GLY A 113 17.44 -5.59 -10.71
N ALA A 114 16.31 -6.08 -11.23
CA ALA A 114 15.23 -5.20 -11.68
C ALA A 114 14.58 -4.49 -10.49
N CYS A 115 14.58 -3.15 -10.54
CA CYS A 115 13.91 -2.28 -9.57
C CYS A 115 12.71 -1.60 -10.17
N PRO A 116 11.69 -1.27 -9.35
CA PRO A 116 10.62 -0.39 -9.79
C PRO A 116 11.21 0.96 -10.23
N ARG A 117 11.01 1.32 -11.50
CA ARG A 117 11.35 2.64 -12.01
C ARG A 117 10.10 3.50 -11.93
N VAL A 118 10.09 4.52 -11.08
CA VAL A 118 8.99 5.46 -10.97
C VAL A 118 8.80 6.19 -12.30
N THR A 119 7.56 6.24 -12.78
CA THR A 119 7.16 6.89 -14.04
C THR A 119 6.30 8.13 -13.84
N GLY A 120 5.72 8.29 -12.64
CA GLY A 120 4.93 9.45 -12.27
C GLY A 120 4.21 9.27 -10.95
N SER A 121 3.50 10.31 -10.52
CA SER A 121 2.62 10.27 -9.37
C SER A 121 1.38 11.12 -9.61
N ARG A 122 0.27 10.77 -8.96
CA ARG A 122 -0.97 11.54 -8.99
C ARG A 122 -1.60 11.59 -7.60
N PRO A 123 -2.16 12.74 -7.19
CA PRO A 123 -2.88 12.82 -5.93
C PRO A 123 -4.17 11.98 -5.98
N GLU A 124 -4.56 11.41 -4.83
CA GLU A 124 -5.86 10.82 -4.56
C GLU A 124 -6.44 11.47 -3.28
N PRO A 125 -7.76 11.38 -3.02
CA PRO A 125 -8.39 12.01 -1.84
C PRO A 125 -7.71 11.62 -0.51
N ASP A 126 -7.30 10.37 -0.37
CA ASP A 126 -6.73 9.81 0.85
C ASP A 126 -5.19 9.64 0.79
N GLY A 127 -4.52 10.23 -0.23
CA GLY A 127 -3.08 10.09 -0.36
C GLY A 127 -2.54 10.37 -1.76
N VAL A 128 -1.69 9.47 -2.25
CA VAL A 128 -1.06 9.60 -3.56
C VAL A 128 -0.87 8.22 -4.19
N VAL A 129 -1.04 8.14 -5.51
CA VAL A 129 -0.62 6.97 -6.29
C VAL A 129 0.70 7.29 -6.97
N VAL A 130 1.68 6.43 -6.76
CA VAL A 130 2.95 6.43 -7.49
C VAL A 130 2.94 5.31 -8.50
N SER A 131 3.11 5.66 -9.78
CA SER A 131 3.20 4.69 -10.86
C SER A 131 4.67 4.32 -11.11
N SER A 132 4.94 3.03 -11.30
CA SER A 132 6.25 2.53 -11.64
C SER A 132 6.18 1.38 -12.65
N GLN A 133 7.32 1.01 -13.21
CA GLN A 133 7.48 -0.12 -14.11
C GLN A 133 8.70 -0.95 -13.72
N ILE A 134 8.57 -2.27 -13.80
CA ILE A 134 9.69 -3.21 -13.72
C ILE A 134 9.91 -3.78 -15.12
N VAL A 135 11.11 -3.59 -15.68
CA VAL A 135 11.52 -4.14 -16.97
C VAL A 135 12.40 -5.36 -16.71
N ARG A 136 12.02 -6.52 -17.27
CA ARG A 136 12.77 -7.77 -17.17
C ARG A 136 13.27 -8.17 -18.56
N GLY A 137 14.59 -8.29 -18.71
CA GLY A 137 15.18 -8.61 -20.01
C GLY A 137 14.92 -7.54 -21.09
N GLN A 138 15.41 -7.79 -22.30
CA GLN A 138 15.30 -6.81 -23.41
C GLN A 138 14.00 -6.92 -24.21
N THR A 139 13.23 -8.00 -24.07
CA THR A 139 12.04 -8.30 -24.90
C THR A 139 10.73 -8.44 -24.12
N ALA A 140 10.78 -8.46 -22.78
CA ALA A 140 9.59 -8.59 -21.96
C ALA A 140 8.81 -7.27 -21.87
N GLN A 141 7.49 -7.36 -21.88
CA GLN A 141 6.65 -6.20 -21.59
C GLN A 141 6.91 -5.71 -20.15
N PRO A 142 7.02 -4.39 -19.90
CA PRO A 142 7.19 -3.87 -18.56
C PRO A 142 5.98 -4.20 -17.68
N LEU A 143 6.23 -4.74 -16.48
CA LEU A 143 5.22 -4.90 -15.46
C LEU A 143 4.86 -3.52 -14.88
N LYS A 144 3.60 -3.12 -14.99
CA LYS A 144 3.12 -1.84 -14.47
C LYS A 144 2.64 -2.01 -13.02
N ILE A 145 3.12 -1.14 -12.15
CA ILE A 145 2.77 -1.15 -10.73
C ILE A 145 2.34 0.24 -10.30
N ASP A 146 1.13 0.34 -9.77
CA ASP A 146 0.64 1.51 -9.05
C ASP A 146 0.66 1.24 -7.55
N TRP A 147 1.35 2.10 -6.81
CA TRP A 147 1.48 2.05 -5.35
C TRP A 147 0.54 3.09 -4.76
N ARG A 148 -0.45 2.64 -4.00
CA ARG A 148 -1.36 3.54 -3.27
C ARG A 148 -0.77 3.85 -1.92
N LEU A 149 -0.44 5.10 -1.69
CA LEU A 149 0.21 5.57 -0.47
C LEU A 149 -0.75 6.44 0.33
N SER A 150 -0.89 6.15 1.62
CA SER A 150 -1.55 7.01 2.60
C SER A 150 -0.52 7.76 3.43
N ALA A 151 -0.75 9.06 3.71
CA ALA A 151 0.10 9.83 4.59
C ALA A 151 -0.21 9.48 6.05
N GLN A 152 0.79 9.05 6.81
CA GLN A 152 0.66 8.69 8.22
C GLN A 152 1.88 9.18 9.01
N ASN A 153 1.63 9.94 10.08
CA ASN A 153 2.69 10.39 11.01
C ASN A 153 3.90 11.06 10.34
N GLY A 154 3.69 11.86 9.30
CA GLY A 154 4.75 12.57 8.58
C GLY A 154 5.53 11.70 7.58
N SER A 155 5.10 10.46 7.32
CA SER A 155 5.64 9.55 6.32
C SER A 155 4.52 8.97 5.46
N TYR A 156 4.86 8.04 4.58
CA TYR A 156 3.90 7.27 3.79
C TYR A 156 3.81 5.82 4.30
N LYS A 157 2.63 5.20 4.08
CA LYS A 157 2.42 3.77 4.17
C LYS A 157 1.73 3.29 2.89
N ASN A 158 2.15 2.14 2.39
CA ASN A 158 1.49 1.52 1.24
C ASN A 158 0.17 0.88 1.70
N SER A 159 -0.94 1.31 1.12
CA SER A 159 -2.30 0.82 1.41
C SER A 159 -2.83 -0.15 0.36
N ASP A 160 -2.21 -0.23 -0.84
CA ASP A 160 -2.51 -1.22 -1.87
C ASP A 160 -1.43 -1.20 -2.96
N ILE A 161 -1.19 -2.34 -3.57
CA ILE A 161 -0.39 -2.46 -4.79
C ILE A 161 -1.33 -2.92 -5.92
N VAL A 162 -1.33 -2.19 -7.03
CA VAL A 162 -2.10 -2.54 -8.22
C VAL A 162 -1.10 -2.97 -9.30
N ILE A 163 -1.15 -4.22 -9.71
CA ILE A 163 -0.25 -4.82 -10.72
C ILE A 163 -1.04 -5.06 -12.00
N ASP A 164 -0.65 -4.43 -13.09
CA ASP A 164 -1.34 -4.49 -14.39
C ASP A 164 -2.86 -4.27 -14.27
N GLY A 165 -3.28 -3.34 -13.38
CA GLY A 165 -4.67 -3.01 -13.12
C GLY A 165 -5.38 -3.88 -12.07
N LEU A 166 -4.73 -4.92 -11.54
CA LEU A 166 -5.29 -5.79 -10.51
C LEU A 166 -4.83 -5.34 -9.11
N SER A 167 -5.76 -4.88 -8.28
CA SER A 167 -5.52 -4.56 -6.87
C SER A 167 -5.23 -5.83 -6.06
N MET A 168 -4.09 -5.86 -5.38
CA MET A 168 -3.70 -7.00 -4.54
C MET A 168 -4.58 -7.11 -3.31
N ALA A 169 -4.97 -5.97 -2.72
CA ALA A 169 -5.87 -5.96 -1.56
C ALA A 169 -7.29 -6.44 -1.93
N ALA A 170 -7.84 -6.00 -3.08
CA ALA A 170 -9.15 -6.46 -3.54
C ALA A 170 -9.14 -7.96 -3.91
N ASN A 171 -8.06 -8.43 -4.55
CA ASN A 171 -7.88 -9.85 -4.84
C ASN A 171 -7.80 -10.68 -3.55
N GLY A 172 -7.03 -10.23 -2.55
CA GLY A 172 -6.97 -10.87 -1.23
C GLY A 172 -8.34 -10.95 -0.55
N ARG A 173 -9.14 -9.88 -0.61
CA ARG A 173 -10.53 -9.88 -0.10
C ARG A 173 -11.36 -10.98 -0.77
N SER A 174 -11.37 -11.03 -2.10
CA SER A 174 -12.12 -12.04 -2.84
C SER A 174 -11.70 -13.47 -2.49
N GLN A 175 -10.40 -13.70 -2.28
CA GLN A 175 -9.89 -15.00 -1.84
C GLN A 175 -10.43 -15.38 -0.45
N LEU A 176 -10.44 -14.45 0.52
CA LEU A 176 -10.98 -14.71 1.85
C LEU A 176 -12.50 -14.90 1.85
N GLU A 177 -13.23 -14.17 1.02
CA GLU A 177 -14.67 -14.39 0.80
C GLU A 177 -14.92 -15.82 0.30
N GLY A 178 -14.14 -16.28 -0.67
CA GLY A 178 -14.21 -17.67 -1.15
C GLY A 178 -13.85 -18.70 -0.08
N VAL A 179 -12.94 -18.40 0.86
CA VAL A 179 -12.68 -19.28 2.02
C VAL A 179 -13.93 -19.41 2.89
N VAL A 180 -14.59 -18.31 3.21
CA VAL A 180 -15.81 -18.32 4.04
C VAL A 180 -16.93 -19.11 3.35
N GLU A 181 -17.16 -18.89 2.06
CA GLU A 181 -18.17 -19.60 1.27
C GLU A 181 -17.96 -21.11 1.29
N ARG A 182 -16.74 -21.57 0.98
CA ARG A 182 -16.39 -23.02 0.98
C ARG A 182 -16.48 -23.66 2.36
N ASN A 183 -16.50 -22.87 3.44
CA ASN A 183 -16.59 -23.35 4.82
C ASN A 183 -17.96 -23.07 5.46
N GLY A 184 -19.03 -23.05 4.66
CA GLY A 184 -20.42 -22.93 5.15
C GLY A 184 -20.74 -21.55 5.73
N GLY A 185 -20.14 -20.48 5.21
CA GLY A 185 -20.39 -19.11 5.64
C GLY A 185 -19.75 -18.72 6.98
N ARG A 186 -18.79 -19.50 7.49
CA ARG A 186 -18.13 -19.27 8.80
C ARG A 186 -16.87 -18.42 8.64
N PRO A 187 -16.86 -17.16 9.08
CA PRO A 187 -15.68 -16.28 8.94
C PRO A 187 -14.43 -16.80 9.67
N GLN A 188 -14.58 -17.48 10.81
CA GLN A 188 -13.47 -18.02 11.61
C GLN A 188 -12.66 -19.09 10.86
N ALA A 189 -13.21 -19.68 9.80
CA ALA A 189 -12.48 -20.58 8.92
C ALA A 189 -11.25 -19.92 8.27
N ILE A 190 -11.26 -18.60 8.11
CA ILE A 190 -10.12 -17.82 7.60
C ILE A 190 -8.88 -18.05 8.48
N LEU A 191 -9.03 -17.96 9.81
CA LEU A 191 -7.91 -18.16 10.76
C LEU A 191 -7.34 -19.57 10.64
N ALA A 192 -8.22 -20.59 10.55
CA ALA A 192 -7.80 -21.99 10.43
C ALA A 192 -7.03 -22.23 9.11
N VAL A 193 -7.53 -21.71 8.00
CA VAL A 193 -6.88 -21.84 6.69
C VAL A 193 -5.53 -21.14 6.69
N MET A 194 -5.44 -19.91 7.22
CA MET A 194 -4.16 -19.18 7.28
C MET A 194 -3.14 -19.91 8.15
N ARG A 195 -3.53 -20.42 9.32
CA ARG A 195 -2.63 -21.22 10.18
C ARG A 195 -2.11 -22.46 9.44
N GLN A 196 -2.99 -23.16 8.72
CA GLN A 196 -2.62 -24.35 7.95
C GLN A 196 -1.63 -24.01 6.83
N GLN A 197 -1.87 -22.94 6.07
CA GLN A 197 -0.98 -22.53 4.98
C GLN A 197 0.38 -22.08 5.51
N ILE A 198 0.42 -21.31 6.60
CA ILE A 198 1.67 -20.91 7.25
C ILE A 198 2.43 -22.13 7.80
N ALA A 199 1.71 -23.10 8.37
CA ALA A 199 2.32 -24.33 8.89
C ALA A 199 2.87 -25.26 7.81
N GLY A 200 2.25 -25.26 6.63
CA GLY A 200 2.66 -26.05 5.45
C GLY A 200 3.69 -25.39 4.55
N ALA A 201 4.10 -24.14 4.82
CA ALA A 201 5.09 -23.46 4.03
C ALA A 201 6.45 -24.17 4.10
N PRO A 202 7.18 -24.31 2.97
CA PRO A 202 8.44 -25.06 2.90
C PRO A 202 9.59 -24.43 3.71
N PHE A 203 9.37 -23.24 4.27
CA PHE A 203 10.38 -22.46 5.01
C PHE A 203 10.11 -22.57 6.53
N ARG A 204 10.43 -23.71 7.10
CA ARG A 204 10.51 -23.93 8.55
C ARG A 204 11.97 -23.93 9.02
#